data_253dc41efd945ce5300750433b39190f
#
_entry.id   253dc41efd945ce5300750433b39190f
#
_cell.length_a   1.000
_cell.length_b   1.000
_cell.length_c   1.000
_cell.angle_alpha   90.00
_cell.angle_beta   90.00
_cell.angle_gamma   90.00
#
_symmetry.space_group_name_H-M   'P 1'
#
loop_
_entity.id
_entity.type
_entity.pdbx_description
1 polymer ?
#
loop_
_entity_poly.entity_id
_entity_poly.type
_entity_poly.pdbx_seq_one_letter_code
_entity_poly.pdbx_strand_id
1 'polypeptide(L)'
;MQQDEDLFTHQDTLANLHENLPLTDKLEFLHQVIREDFPFIDRVAIALFDEKTEMLKTYTHSTEGNDSPITTYEAPLSSAPSLRTIIEHRRPRLVQNLDIFSHGKHEHTKRVAAKGYKSSYTMPLYQSGTFIGFLFFNSLEEHPFAPQILRQIDIYGHLIALMVINELTAI
;
A
#
# COMPACT_ATOMS: atom_id res chain seq x y z
N MET A 1 -44.49 2.91 -6.39
CA MET A 1 -43.66 1.83 -5.78
C MET A 1 -42.55 1.40 -6.72
N GLN A 2 -42.82 1.09 -7.98
CA GLN A 2 -41.80 0.65 -8.93
C GLN A 2 -40.72 1.72 -9.23
N GLN A 3 -41.09 3.02 -9.19
CA GLN A 3 -40.13 4.12 -9.40
C GLN A 3 -39.17 4.32 -8.24
N ASP A 4 -39.54 3.97 -7.01
CA ASP A 4 -38.66 4.08 -5.84
C ASP A 4 -37.62 2.94 -5.81
N GLU A 5 -37.99 1.75 -6.27
CA GLU A 5 -37.06 0.61 -6.36
C GLU A 5 -35.94 0.90 -7.37
N ASP A 6 -36.23 1.56 -8.47
CA ASP A 6 -35.24 1.91 -9.50
C ASP A 6 -34.20 2.93 -9.02
N LEU A 7 -34.54 3.74 -8.01
CA LEU A 7 -33.64 4.75 -7.44
C LEU A 7 -32.55 4.15 -6.54
N PHE A 8 -32.75 2.93 -6.03
CA PHE A 8 -31.86 2.29 -5.04
C PHE A 8 -31.19 1.02 -5.58
N THR A 9 -31.05 0.90 -6.91
CA THR A 9 -30.45 -0.30 -7.53
C THR A 9 -28.92 -0.32 -7.49
N HIS A 10 -28.29 0.87 -7.37
CA HIS A 10 -26.84 0.96 -7.28
C HIS A 10 -26.35 0.47 -5.92
N GLN A 11 -25.34 -0.39 -5.94
CA GLN A 11 -24.63 -0.85 -4.73
C GLN A 11 -23.27 -0.15 -4.62
N ASP A 12 -23.09 0.60 -3.55
CA ASP A 12 -21.81 1.22 -3.22
C ASP A 12 -20.90 0.17 -2.57
N THR A 13 -19.95 -0.33 -3.33
CA THR A 13 -19.01 -1.36 -2.87
C THR A 13 -18.02 -0.87 -1.82
N LEU A 14 -17.92 0.45 -1.62
CA LEU A 14 -16.99 1.05 -0.67
C LEU A 14 -17.65 1.53 0.63
N ALA A 15 -18.98 1.34 0.76
CA ALA A 15 -19.73 1.83 1.92
C ALA A 15 -19.23 1.26 3.25
N ASN A 16 -18.69 0.03 3.27
CA ASN A 16 -18.16 -0.60 4.47
C ASN A 16 -16.95 0.13 5.07
N LEU A 17 -16.29 1.00 4.31
CA LEU A 17 -15.17 1.79 4.82
C LEU A 17 -15.59 2.80 5.88
N HIS A 18 -16.88 3.13 5.97
CA HIS A 18 -17.43 4.04 6.97
C HIS A 18 -17.93 3.32 8.22
N GLU A 19 -17.90 2.00 8.24
CA GLU A 19 -18.31 1.23 9.39
C GLU A 19 -17.23 1.26 10.50
N ASN A 20 -17.65 0.95 11.73
CA ASN A 20 -16.74 0.87 12.87
C ASN A 20 -15.99 -0.48 12.86
N LEU A 21 -15.00 -0.57 11.99
CA LEU A 21 -14.18 -1.77 11.82
C LEU A 21 -12.70 -1.44 12.07
N PRO A 22 -11.90 -2.42 12.51
CA PRO A 22 -10.44 -2.24 12.58
C PRO A 22 -9.85 -1.86 11.22
N LEU A 23 -8.79 -1.07 11.23
CA LEU A 23 -8.12 -0.65 10.00
C LEU A 23 -7.68 -1.83 9.14
N THR A 24 -7.19 -2.91 9.76
CA THR A 24 -6.77 -4.11 9.04
C THR A 24 -7.92 -4.71 8.24
N ASP A 25 -9.11 -4.78 8.82
CA ASP A 25 -10.30 -5.30 8.13
C ASP A 25 -10.71 -4.40 6.96
N LYS A 26 -10.64 -3.09 7.15
CA LYS A 26 -10.92 -2.12 6.09
C LYS A 26 -9.90 -2.25 4.95
N LEU A 27 -8.63 -2.45 5.28
CA LEU A 27 -7.57 -2.62 4.29
C LEU A 27 -7.77 -3.92 3.49
N GLU A 28 -8.10 -5.02 4.16
CA GLU A 28 -8.39 -6.30 3.51
C GLU A 28 -9.59 -6.17 2.56
N PHE A 29 -10.65 -5.52 3.03
CA PHE A 29 -11.83 -5.27 2.21
C PHE A 29 -11.48 -4.43 0.98
N LEU A 30 -10.77 -3.33 1.16
CA LEU A 30 -10.38 -2.45 0.05
C LEU A 30 -9.42 -3.17 -0.92
N HIS A 31 -8.53 -4.00 -0.40
CA HIS A 31 -7.64 -4.81 -1.24
C HIS A 31 -8.44 -5.74 -2.16
N GLN A 32 -9.51 -6.37 -1.65
CA GLN A 32 -10.37 -7.21 -2.48
C GLN A 32 -11.09 -6.39 -3.57
N VAL A 33 -11.53 -5.18 -3.24
CA VAL A 33 -12.13 -4.27 -4.23
C VAL A 33 -11.11 -3.90 -5.31
N ILE A 34 -9.88 -3.58 -4.92
CA ILE A 34 -8.78 -3.30 -5.85
C ILE A 34 -8.53 -4.49 -6.77
N ARG A 35 -8.54 -5.71 -6.24
CA ARG A 35 -8.29 -6.92 -7.02
C ARG A 35 -9.39 -7.25 -8.03
N GLU A 36 -10.60 -6.76 -7.85
CA GLU A 36 -11.65 -6.91 -8.87
C GLU A 36 -11.23 -6.27 -10.20
N ASP A 37 -10.59 -5.10 -10.14
CA ASP A 37 -10.10 -4.38 -11.33
C ASP A 37 -8.64 -4.70 -11.64
N PHE A 38 -7.82 -4.95 -10.61
CA PHE A 38 -6.38 -5.17 -10.73
C PHE A 38 -5.98 -6.44 -9.97
N PRO A 39 -6.29 -7.63 -10.51
CA PRO A 39 -6.02 -8.91 -9.82
C PRO A 39 -4.53 -9.19 -9.59
N PHE A 40 -3.65 -8.44 -10.24
CA PHE A 40 -2.20 -8.56 -10.06
C PHE A 40 -1.67 -7.86 -8.80
N ILE A 41 -2.50 -7.10 -8.07
CA ILE A 41 -2.09 -6.50 -6.80
C ILE A 41 -2.22 -7.57 -5.70
N ASP A 42 -1.11 -8.23 -5.42
CA ASP A 42 -1.09 -9.39 -4.53
C ASP A 42 -0.91 -9.00 -3.06
N ARG A 43 -0.37 -7.83 -2.80
CA ARG A 43 -0.16 -7.35 -1.44
C ARG A 43 -0.28 -5.82 -1.38
N VAL A 44 -0.95 -5.35 -0.34
CA VAL A 44 -0.98 -3.93 0.06
C VAL A 44 -0.49 -3.85 1.51
N ALA A 45 0.49 -3.01 1.78
CA ALA A 45 1.07 -2.91 3.11
C ALA A 45 1.36 -1.46 3.48
N ILE A 46 1.29 -1.18 4.77
CA ILE A 46 1.58 0.14 5.34
C ILE A 46 2.70 -0.02 6.36
N ALA A 47 3.75 0.77 6.21
CA ALA A 47 4.82 0.89 7.19
C ALA A 47 4.82 2.32 7.73
N LEU A 48 4.83 2.45 9.04
CA LEU A 48 4.90 3.76 9.69
C LEU A 48 6.33 4.07 10.14
N PHE A 49 6.67 5.35 10.07
CA PHE A 49 7.96 5.86 10.47
C PHE A 49 7.87 6.45 11.88
N ASP A 50 8.74 5.99 12.76
CA ASP A 50 8.92 6.55 14.08
C ASP A 50 10.07 7.56 14.05
N GLU A 51 9.74 8.82 14.19
CA GLU A 51 10.70 9.93 14.14
C GLU A 51 11.75 9.86 15.26
N LYS A 52 11.38 9.32 16.42
CA LYS A 52 12.27 9.22 17.58
C LYS A 52 13.35 8.17 17.41
N THR A 53 13.00 7.04 16.84
CA THR A 53 13.92 5.90 16.64
C THR A 53 14.46 5.83 15.22
N GLU A 54 13.91 6.61 14.30
CA GLU A 54 14.20 6.58 12.87
C GLU A 54 13.94 5.19 12.24
N MET A 55 13.02 4.42 12.87
CA MET A 55 12.65 3.08 12.43
C MET A 55 11.38 3.09 11.59
N LEU A 56 11.37 2.26 10.56
CA LEU A 56 10.16 1.88 9.83
C LEU A 56 9.63 0.56 10.37
N LYS A 57 8.33 0.51 10.64
CA LYS A 57 7.67 -0.71 11.14
C LYS A 57 6.42 -0.99 10.32
N THR A 58 6.23 -2.25 9.93
CA THR A 58 4.97 -2.67 9.32
C THR A 58 3.84 -2.43 10.31
N TYR A 59 2.88 -1.64 9.88
CA TYR A 59 1.70 -1.31 10.70
C TYR A 59 0.56 -2.28 10.44
N THR A 60 0.22 -2.48 9.17
CA THR A 60 -0.79 -3.46 8.75
C THR A 60 -0.55 -3.82 7.28
N HIS A 61 -1.12 -4.95 6.86
CA HIS A 61 -1.05 -5.40 5.48
C HIS A 61 -2.25 -6.25 5.12
N SER A 62 -2.49 -6.39 3.83
CA SER A 62 -3.40 -7.37 3.25
C SER A 62 -2.65 -8.10 2.14
N THR A 63 -2.59 -9.42 2.22
CA THR A 63 -1.86 -10.27 1.28
C THR A 63 -2.78 -11.36 0.77
N GLU A 64 -2.81 -11.55 -0.53
CA GLU A 64 -3.57 -12.64 -1.13
C GLU A 64 -3.02 -13.98 -0.64
N GLY A 65 -3.91 -14.90 -0.24
CA GLY A 65 -3.53 -16.20 0.32
C GLY A 65 -3.16 -16.16 1.80
N ASN A 66 -3.33 -15.03 2.50
CA ASN A 66 -3.03 -14.83 3.93
C ASN A 66 -1.58 -15.05 4.35
N ASP A 67 -0.69 -15.35 3.42
CA ASP A 67 0.75 -15.47 3.68
C ASP A 67 1.44 -14.16 3.37
N SER A 68 1.70 -13.35 4.41
CA SER A 68 2.59 -12.22 4.23
C SER A 68 4.02 -12.70 4.40
N PRO A 69 4.83 -12.61 3.36
CA PRO A 69 6.24 -12.91 3.46
C PRO A 69 7.02 -11.94 4.37
N ILE A 70 6.43 -10.78 4.69
CA ILE A 70 7.03 -9.76 5.55
C ILE A 70 6.00 -9.39 6.62
N THR A 71 5.77 -10.28 7.58
CA THR A 71 4.74 -10.10 8.62
C THR A 71 5.11 -9.06 9.66
N THR A 72 6.38 -8.90 9.97
CA THR A 72 6.87 -7.92 10.95
C THR A 72 8.19 -7.34 10.47
N TYR A 73 8.11 -6.47 9.48
CA TYR A 73 9.28 -5.75 9.02
C TYR A 73 9.54 -4.57 9.96
N GLU A 74 10.72 -4.55 10.56
CA GLU A 74 11.20 -3.42 11.32
C GLU A 74 12.65 -3.17 10.91
N ALA A 75 12.95 -1.97 10.43
CA ALA A 75 14.29 -1.61 10.01
C ALA A 75 14.53 -0.10 10.12
N PRO A 76 15.77 0.32 10.40
CA PRO A 76 16.10 1.73 10.31
C PRO A 76 15.97 2.23 8.87
N LEU A 77 15.43 3.42 8.72
CA LEU A 77 15.30 4.06 7.39
C LEU A 77 16.68 4.19 6.71
N SER A 78 17.74 4.38 7.49
CA SER A 78 19.12 4.46 6.99
C SER A 78 19.58 3.19 6.27
N SER A 79 19.00 2.03 6.57
CA SER A 79 19.32 0.77 5.89
C SER A 79 18.55 0.55 4.61
N ALA A 80 17.67 1.49 4.24
CA ALA A 80 16.81 1.40 3.07
C ALA A 80 16.99 2.64 2.16
N PRO A 81 18.15 2.80 1.49
CA PRO A 81 18.42 3.98 0.66
C PRO A 81 17.42 4.15 -0.48
N SER A 82 16.87 3.08 -1.00
CA SER A 82 15.84 3.14 -2.04
C SER A 82 14.54 3.79 -1.54
N LEU A 83 14.19 3.61 -0.26
CA LEU A 83 13.02 4.25 0.35
C LEU A 83 13.31 5.73 0.66
N ARG A 84 14.53 6.05 1.09
CA ARG A 84 14.93 7.43 1.35
C ARG A 84 14.82 8.30 0.09
N THR A 85 15.14 7.76 -1.06
CA THR A 85 15.01 8.45 -2.34
C THR A 85 13.56 8.89 -2.61
N ILE A 86 12.58 8.08 -2.21
CA ILE A 86 11.16 8.42 -2.33
C ILE A 86 10.85 9.68 -1.51
N ILE A 87 11.36 9.76 -0.29
CA ILE A 87 11.15 10.92 0.59
C ILE A 87 11.81 12.16 0.01
N GLU A 88 13.05 12.04 -0.47
CA GLU A 88 13.82 13.15 -1.06
C GLU A 88 13.12 13.74 -2.28
N HIS A 89 12.59 12.90 -3.16
CA HIS A 89 11.89 13.33 -4.38
C HIS A 89 10.41 13.68 -4.13
N ARG A 90 9.86 13.28 -2.99
CA ARG A 90 8.42 13.43 -2.66
C ARG A 90 7.52 12.85 -3.75
N ARG A 91 7.92 11.72 -4.29
CA ARG A 91 7.24 11.03 -5.40
C ARG A 91 7.18 9.53 -5.16
N PRO A 92 6.13 8.86 -5.67
CA PRO A 92 6.09 7.40 -5.66
C PRO A 92 7.26 6.80 -6.44
N ARG A 93 7.66 5.61 -6.02
CA ARG A 93 8.67 4.83 -6.72
C ARG A 93 8.01 3.63 -7.38
N LEU A 94 8.22 3.51 -8.67
CA LEU A 94 7.74 2.37 -9.45
C LEU A 94 8.92 1.48 -9.83
N VAL A 95 8.84 0.21 -9.48
CA VAL A 95 9.79 -0.82 -9.92
C VAL A 95 9.02 -1.90 -10.65
N GLN A 96 9.20 -1.97 -11.96
CA GLN A 96 8.49 -2.93 -12.82
C GLN A 96 9.16 -4.30 -12.84
N ASN A 97 10.44 -4.39 -12.43
CA ASN A 97 11.17 -5.63 -12.30
C ASN A 97 12.12 -5.53 -11.10
N LEU A 98 11.79 -6.20 -9.99
CA LEU A 98 12.58 -6.18 -8.77
C LEU A 98 13.89 -6.97 -8.87
N ASP A 99 14.04 -7.83 -9.87
CA ASP A 99 15.25 -8.65 -10.04
C ASP A 99 16.49 -7.77 -10.31
N ILE A 100 16.31 -6.56 -10.84
CA ILE A 100 17.41 -5.60 -11.03
C ILE A 100 18.07 -5.19 -9.70
N PHE A 101 17.39 -5.39 -8.56
CA PHE A 101 17.88 -5.06 -7.22
C PHE A 101 18.33 -6.29 -6.45
N SER A 102 18.49 -7.46 -7.09
CA SER A 102 18.93 -8.69 -6.44
C SER A 102 20.38 -8.61 -5.91
N HIS A 103 21.14 -7.63 -6.41
CA HIS A 103 22.53 -7.36 -6.00
C HIS A 103 22.67 -5.93 -5.47
N GLY A 104 23.48 -5.73 -4.40
CA GLY A 104 23.78 -4.41 -3.86
C GLY A 104 23.15 -4.15 -2.48
N LYS A 105 23.05 -2.86 -2.10
CA LYS A 105 22.69 -2.40 -0.74
C LYS A 105 21.20 -2.04 -0.57
N HIS A 106 20.29 -2.66 -1.33
CA HIS A 106 18.86 -2.38 -1.26
C HIS A 106 18.13 -3.44 -0.42
N GLU A 107 18.38 -3.46 0.88
CA GLU A 107 17.88 -4.48 1.82
C GLU A 107 16.37 -4.69 1.74
N HIS A 108 15.58 -3.59 1.80
CA HIS A 108 14.13 -3.69 1.72
C HIS A 108 13.69 -4.33 0.39
N THR A 109 14.23 -3.84 -0.73
CA THR A 109 13.87 -4.33 -2.06
C THR A 109 14.28 -5.80 -2.24
N LYS A 110 15.43 -6.20 -1.69
CA LYS A 110 15.88 -7.60 -1.68
C LYS A 110 14.91 -8.51 -0.93
N ARG A 111 14.40 -8.07 0.23
CA ARG A 111 13.44 -8.85 1.02
C ARG A 111 12.14 -9.06 0.26
N VAL A 112 11.63 -8.01 -0.40
CA VAL A 112 10.42 -8.09 -1.22
C VAL A 112 10.64 -9.05 -2.39
N ALA A 113 11.76 -8.93 -3.12
CA ALA A 113 12.10 -9.81 -4.23
C ALA A 113 12.30 -11.27 -3.80
N ALA A 114 12.94 -11.50 -2.64
CA ALA A 114 13.18 -12.84 -2.09
C ALA A 114 11.90 -13.60 -1.79
N LYS A 115 10.78 -12.90 -1.63
CA LYS A 115 9.45 -13.48 -1.37
C LYS A 115 8.64 -13.74 -2.63
N GLY A 116 9.25 -13.57 -3.81
CA GLY A 116 8.63 -13.84 -5.09
C GLY A 116 7.96 -12.65 -5.76
N TYR A 117 7.88 -11.50 -5.09
CA TYR A 117 7.33 -10.30 -5.71
C TYR A 117 8.27 -9.81 -6.81
N LYS A 118 7.70 -9.45 -7.94
CA LYS A 118 8.44 -9.05 -9.14
C LYS A 118 8.33 -7.57 -9.46
N SER A 119 7.31 -6.90 -8.93
CA SER A 119 7.12 -5.47 -9.11
C SER A 119 6.56 -4.83 -7.86
N SER A 120 6.80 -3.53 -7.71
CA SER A 120 6.37 -2.77 -6.54
C SER A 120 6.09 -1.32 -6.91
N TYR A 121 5.02 -0.78 -6.35
CA TYR A 121 4.68 0.64 -6.38
C TYR A 121 4.62 1.14 -4.94
N THR A 122 5.48 2.08 -4.59
CA THR A 122 5.62 2.57 -3.21
C THR A 122 5.29 4.05 -3.16
N MET A 123 4.32 4.42 -2.34
CA MET A 123 3.89 5.80 -2.13
C MET A 123 4.36 6.31 -0.78
N PRO A 124 4.96 7.51 -0.70
CA PRO A 124 5.21 8.14 0.60
C PRO A 124 3.89 8.68 1.18
N LEU A 125 3.73 8.55 2.49
CA LEU A 125 2.57 9.06 3.21
C LEU A 125 2.95 10.31 3.98
N TYR A 126 2.11 11.34 3.88
CA TYR A 126 2.30 12.61 4.56
C TYR A 126 1.03 12.99 5.33
N GLN A 127 1.23 13.52 6.53
CA GLN A 127 0.17 14.14 7.32
C GLN A 127 0.52 15.60 7.50
N SER A 128 -0.29 16.51 6.96
CA SER A 128 -0.04 17.95 7.01
C SER A 128 1.39 18.34 6.60
N GLY A 129 1.89 17.67 5.55
CA GLY A 129 3.23 17.92 4.99
C GLY A 129 4.36 17.19 5.69
N THR A 130 4.10 16.47 6.79
CA THR A 130 5.11 15.70 7.52
C THR A 130 5.07 14.24 7.06
N PHE A 131 6.24 13.70 6.72
CA PHE A 131 6.37 12.29 6.34
C PHE A 131 6.02 11.37 7.52
N ILE A 132 5.15 10.41 7.30
CA ILE A 132 4.70 9.47 8.34
C ILE A 132 4.91 8.00 7.98
N GLY A 133 5.23 7.67 6.75
CA GLY A 133 5.42 6.28 6.37
C GLY A 133 5.28 6.03 4.88
N PHE A 134 5.14 4.75 4.53
CA PHE A 134 5.00 4.29 3.15
C PHE A 134 3.78 3.39 2.99
N LEU A 135 3.21 3.45 1.80
CA LEU A 135 2.21 2.50 1.32
C LEU A 135 2.82 1.71 0.15
N PHE A 136 2.75 0.38 0.24
CA PHE A 136 3.33 -0.51 -0.74
C PHE A 136 2.22 -1.28 -1.48
N PHE A 137 2.31 -1.30 -2.81
CA PHE A 137 1.56 -2.21 -3.67
C PHE A 137 2.56 -3.16 -4.31
N ASN A 138 2.46 -4.45 -4.04
CA ASN A 138 3.38 -5.47 -4.55
C ASN A 138 2.65 -6.45 -5.46
N SER A 139 3.33 -6.87 -6.53
CA SER A 139 2.79 -7.83 -7.49
C SER A 139 3.78 -8.95 -7.75
N LEU A 140 3.23 -10.16 -7.98
CA LEU A 140 3.99 -11.31 -8.45
C LEU A 140 4.25 -11.25 -9.96
N GLU A 141 3.68 -10.26 -10.66
CA GLU A 141 3.88 -10.07 -12.09
C GLU A 141 4.94 -9.01 -12.37
N GLU A 142 5.64 -9.14 -13.50
CA GLU A 142 6.54 -8.12 -14.02
C GLU A 142 5.75 -7.13 -14.89
N HIS A 143 6.11 -5.84 -14.80
CA HIS A 143 5.55 -4.78 -15.65
C HIS A 143 4.02 -4.65 -15.67
N PRO A 144 3.30 -4.83 -14.53
CA PRO A 144 1.85 -4.74 -14.54
C PRO A 144 1.33 -3.29 -14.51
N PHE A 145 2.17 -2.33 -14.12
CA PHE A 145 1.76 -0.96 -13.82
C PHE A 145 1.82 -0.06 -15.05
N ALA A 146 0.82 -0.14 -15.93
CA ALA A 146 0.68 0.82 -17.03
C ALA A 146 0.28 2.21 -16.49
N PRO A 147 0.58 3.33 -17.20
CA PRO A 147 0.27 4.68 -16.71
C PRO A 147 -1.20 4.91 -16.33
N GLN A 148 -2.13 4.38 -17.12
CA GLN A 148 -3.57 4.52 -16.83
C GLN A 148 -3.99 3.70 -15.59
N ILE A 149 -3.31 2.58 -15.33
CA ILE A 149 -3.52 1.77 -14.13
C ILE A 149 -3.00 2.52 -12.89
N LEU A 150 -1.83 3.13 -13.00
CA LEU A 150 -1.24 3.91 -11.91
C LEU A 150 -2.14 5.04 -11.45
N ARG A 151 -2.86 5.71 -12.36
CA ARG A 151 -3.82 6.76 -11.98
C ARG A 151 -4.91 6.23 -11.06
N GLN A 152 -5.43 5.05 -11.34
CA GLN A 152 -6.46 4.43 -10.52
C GLN A 152 -5.90 3.93 -9.20
N ILE A 153 -4.71 3.34 -9.22
CA ILE A 153 -4.02 2.91 -8.00
C ILE A 153 -3.70 4.11 -7.11
N ASP A 154 -3.34 5.26 -7.69
CA ASP A 154 -3.12 6.49 -6.92
C ASP A 154 -4.37 6.91 -6.14
N ILE A 155 -5.57 6.79 -6.75
CA ILE A 155 -6.82 7.10 -6.08
C ILE A 155 -7.03 6.19 -4.87
N TYR A 156 -6.86 4.89 -5.05
CA TYR A 156 -6.93 3.92 -3.94
C TYR A 156 -5.86 4.19 -2.89
N GLY A 157 -4.64 4.50 -3.33
CA GLY A 157 -3.53 4.82 -2.45
C GLY A 157 -3.81 6.02 -1.56
N HIS A 158 -4.35 7.09 -2.12
CA HIS A 158 -4.72 8.27 -1.33
C HIS A 158 -5.92 8.01 -0.42
N LEU A 159 -6.87 7.17 -0.83
CA LEU A 159 -7.95 6.73 0.05
C LEU A 159 -7.40 5.96 1.25
N ILE A 160 -6.49 5.03 1.03
CA ILE A 160 -5.83 4.29 2.12
C ILE A 160 -5.04 5.25 3.02
N ALA A 161 -4.31 6.20 2.45
CA ALA A 161 -3.56 7.20 3.21
C ALA A 161 -4.47 8.00 4.15
N LEU A 162 -5.62 8.45 3.66
CA LEU A 162 -6.59 9.17 4.46
C LEU A 162 -7.20 8.30 5.56
N MET A 163 -7.43 7.02 5.29
CA MET A 163 -7.91 6.05 6.30
C MET A 163 -6.89 5.88 7.42
N VAL A 164 -5.60 5.76 7.07
CA VAL A 164 -4.51 5.63 8.06
C VAL A 164 -4.42 6.89 8.91
N ILE A 165 -4.45 8.06 8.29
CA ILE A 165 -4.38 9.35 9.00
C ILE A 165 -5.57 9.48 9.96
N ASN A 166 -6.77 9.11 9.52
CA ASN A 166 -7.97 9.13 10.36
C ASN A 166 -7.82 8.20 11.58
N GLU A 167 -7.29 7.01 11.39
CA GLU A 167 -7.03 6.06 12.48
C GLU A 167 -6.02 6.61 13.48
N LEU A 168 -4.92 7.21 12.99
CA LEU A 168 -3.86 7.77 13.85
C LEU A 168 -4.32 8.98 14.65
N THR A 169 -5.32 9.72 14.16
CA THR A 169 -5.84 10.92 14.82
C THR A 169 -7.07 10.64 15.70
N ALA A 170 -7.63 9.43 15.67
CA ALA A 170 -8.81 9.05 16.44
C ALA A 170 -8.53 8.73 17.92
N ILE A 171 -7.30 8.86 18.38
CA ILE A 171 -6.86 8.55 19.74
C ILE A 171 -7.04 9.77 20.64
#